data_1f7c1d9f94f275317cf2d131781ffe75
#
_entry.id   1f7c1d9f94f275317cf2d131781ffe75
#
_cell.length_a   1.000
_cell.length_b   1.000
_cell.length_c   1.000
_cell.angle_alpha   90.00
_cell.angle_beta   90.00
_cell.angle_gamma   90.00
#
_symmetry.space_group_name_H-M   'P 1'
#
loop_
_entity.id
_entity.type
_entity.pdbx_description
1 polymer ?
#
loop_
_entity_poly.entity_id
_entity_poly.type
_entity_poly.pdbx_seq_one_letter_code
_entity_poly.pdbx_strand_id
1 'polypeptide(L)'
;MPEIVEKGYILSFDEIRILLYGMGVCMVEGVYMPEKSFTDTEIIQALHHMARRGLILSAGERFCIREDLRKALEVMSRPEETFTWSTKEEGSQEYFCYVVPGQVAVSERYWKKKDTLKLRLFTTAGFEAWKEQAEDDNRGDRGSHDGEAV
;
A
#
# COMPACT_ATOMS: atom_id res chain seq x y z
N MET A 1 13.54 20.18 -9.61
CA MET A 1 13.56 18.84 -9.02
C MET A 1 12.17 18.22 -9.12
N PRO A 2 12.07 17.01 -9.66
CA PRO A 2 10.76 16.39 -9.76
C PRO A 2 10.21 16.11 -8.36
N GLU A 3 8.96 16.43 -8.18
CA GLU A 3 8.26 16.17 -6.94
C GLU A 3 7.96 14.68 -6.84
N ILE A 4 8.21 14.11 -5.66
CA ILE A 4 7.87 12.72 -5.40
C ILE A 4 6.37 12.67 -5.08
N VAL A 5 5.62 12.07 -5.99
CA VAL A 5 4.19 11.91 -5.78
C VAL A 5 3.95 10.59 -5.08
N GLU A 6 3.64 10.66 -3.81
CA GLU A 6 3.30 9.49 -3.02
C GLU A 6 1.86 9.60 -2.53
N LYS A 7 1.07 8.60 -2.87
CA LYS A 7 -0.28 8.45 -2.32
C LYS A 7 -0.29 7.22 -1.45
N GLY A 8 -0.36 7.43 -0.14
CA GLY A 8 -0.34 6.34 0.83
C GLY A 8 -1.70 6.12 1.45
N TYR A 9 -2.10 4.87 1.54
CA TYR A 9 -3.36 4.47 2.16
C TYR A 9 -3.06 3.47 3.26
N ILE A 10 -3.64 3.69 4.42
CA ILE A 10 -3.52 2.77 5.56
C ILE A 10 -4.84 2.03 5.66
N LEU A 11 -4.78 0.71 5.45
CA LEU A 11 -5.97 -0.14 5.38
C LEU A 11 -5.78 -1.38 6.24
N SER A 12 -6.82 -1.74 6.98
CA SER A 12 -6.80 -3.03 7.68
C SER A 12 -6.95 -4.16 6.66
N PHE A 13 -6.55 -5.37 7.06
CA PHE A 13 -6.73 -6.55 6.23
C PHE A 13 -8.21 -6.76 5.86
N ASP A 14 -9.10 -6.50 6.81
CA ASP A 14 -10.54 -6.62 6.57
C ASP A 14 -11.00 -5.63 5.50
N GLU A 15 -10.54 -4.39 5.60
CA GLU A 15 -10.87 -3.35 4.62
C GLU A 15 -10.38 -3.72 3.23
N ILE A 16 -9.13 -4.16 3.13
CA ILE A 16 -8.55 -4.60 1.85
C ILE A 16 -9.34 -5.75 1.26
N ARG A 17 -9.68 -6.74 2.08
CA ARG A 17 -10.44 -7.92 1.64
C ARG A 17 -11.80 -7.52 1.10
N ILE A 18 -12.50 -6.64 1.81
CA ILE A 18 -13.83 -6.18 1.38
C ILE A 18 -13.74 -5.43 0.05
N LEU A 19 -12.74 -4.55 -0.09
CA LEU A 19 -12.55 -3.80 -1.33
C LEU A 19 -12.19 -4.71 -2.51
N LEU A 20 -11.26 -5.64 -2.30
CA LEU A 20 -10.85 -6.59 -3.34
C LEU A 20 -12.02 -7.50 -3.74
N TYR A 21 -12.78 -7.96 -2.78
CA TYR A 21 -13.96 -8.77 -3.06
C TYR A 21 -14.95 -8.01 -3.93
N GLY A 22 -15.17 -6.73 -3.64
CA GLY A 22 -16.01 -5.87 -4.46
C GLY A 22 -15.49 -5.67 -5.89
N MET A 23 -14.20 -5.88 -6.11
CA MET A 23 -13.57 -5.83 -7.43
C MET A 23 -13.50 -7.22 -8.10
N GLY A 24 -14.01 -8.25 -7.44
CA GLY A 24 -13.95 -9.62 -7.95
C GLY A 24 -12.59 -10.29 -7.78
N VAL A 25 -11.78 -9.83 -6.83
CA VAL A 25 -10.43 -10.35 -6.58
C VAL A 25 -10.41 -11.14 -5.28
N CYS A 26 -9.98 -12.39 -5.34
CA CYS A 26 -9.95 -13.28 -4.16
C CYS A 26 -8.59 -13.34 -3.49
N MET A 27 -7.51 -13.15 -4.25
CA MET A 27 -6.15 -13.26 -3.74
C MET A 27 -5.25 -12.21 -4.37
N VAL A 28 -4.29 -11.75 -3.58
CA VAL A 28 -3.22 -10.86 -4.04
C VAL A 28 -1.90 -11.46 -3.56
N GLU A 29 -0.95 -11.62 -4.49
CA GLU A 29 0.36 -12.14 -4.17
C GLU A 29 1.07 -11.24 -3.15
N GLY A 30 1.79 -11.84 -2.22
CA GLY A 30 2.55 -11.10 -1.22
C GLY A 30 1.74 -10.56 -0.05
N VAL A 31 0.43 -10.69 -0.08
CA VAL A 31 -0.43 -10.27 1.01
C VAL A 31 -1.13 -11.49 1.57
N TYR A 32 -0.68 -11.91 2.74
CA TYR A 32 -1.34 -13.01 3.44
C TYR A 32 -2.40 -12.45 4.37
N MET A 33 -3.64 -12.81 4.10
CA MET A 33 -4.78 -12.43 4.92
C MET A 33 -5.51 -13.70 5.33
N PRO A 34 -5.75 -13.89 6.63
CA PRO A 34 -6.51 -15.06 7.08
C PRO A 34 -7.88 -15.09 6.43
N GLU A 35 -8.36 -16.29 6.10
CA GLU A 35 -9.72 -16.44 5.61
C GLU A 35 -10.68 -15.97 6.68
N LYS A 36 -11.63 -15.17 6.28
CA LYS A 36 -12.63 -14.63 7.18
C LYS A 36 -13.94 -14.41 6.43
N SER A 37 -15.03 -14.84 7.02
CA SER A 37 -16.36 -14.54 6.52
C SER A 37 -16.88 -13.30 7.23
N PHE A 38 -17.54 -12.42 6.49
CA PHE A 38 -18.12 -11.21 7.03
C PHE A 38 -19.63 -11.30 7.04
N THR A 39 -20.26 -10.81 8.10
CA THR A 39 -21.69 -10.61 8.12
C THR A 39 -22.02 -9.34 7.33
N ASP A 40 -23.26 -9.21 6.88
CA ASP A 40 -23.72 -8.00 6.19
C ASP A 40 -23.50 -6.76 7.05
N THR A 41 -23.75 -6.86 8.34
CA THR A 41 -23.52 -5.75 9.27
C THR A 41 -22.07 -5.33 9.32
N GLU A 42 -21.15 -6.29 9.37
CA GLU A 42 -19.71 -6.00 9.38
C GLU A 42 -19.29 -5.30 8.09
N ILE A 43 -19.80 -5.76 6.95
CA ILE A 43 -19.49 -5.13 5.66
C ILE A 43 -19.99 -3.70 5.62
N ILE A 44 -21.23 -3.48 6.03
CA ILE A 44 -21.84 -2.15 6.03
C ILE A 44 -21.08 -1.19 6.96
N GLN A 45 -20.72 -1.65 8.14
CA GLN A 45 -19.95 -0.84 9.08
C GLN A 45 -18.58 -0.48 8.52
N ALA A 46 -17.91 -1.44 7.88
CA ALA A 46 -16.60 -1.18 7.25
C ALA A 46 -16.73 -0.18 6.11
N LEU A 47 -17.76 -0.32 5.28
CA LEU A 47 -18.01 0.62 4.18
C LEU A 47 -18.27 2.04 4.69
N HIS A 48 -19.08 2.19 5.71
CA HIS A 48 -19.33 3.51 6.31
C HIS A 48 -18.06 4.10 6.91
N HIS A 49 -17.26 3.28 7.57
CA HIS A 49 -16.00 3.74 8.14
C HIS A 49 -15.03 4.21 7.06
N MET A 50 -14.92 3.46 5.97
CA MET A 50 -14.07 3.85 4.85
C MET A 50 -14.60 5.09 4.13
N ALA A 51 -15.93 5.24 4.04
CA ALA A 51 -16.53 6.43 3.45
C ALA A 51 -16.18 7.69 4.25
N ARG A 52 -16.20 7.60 5.58
CA ARG A 52 -15.81 8.74 6.44
C ARG A 52 -14.35 9.13 6.26
N ARG A 53 -13.51 8.16 5.94
CA ARG A 53 -12.08 8.41 5.68
C ARG A 53 -11.80 8.86 4.24
N GLY A 54 -12.83 8.92 3.40
CA GLY A 54 -12.67 9.32 2.00
C GLY A 54 -12.09 8.26 1.10
N LEU A 55 -12.03 7.01 1.54
CA LEU A 55 -11.49 5.91 0.74
C LEU A 55 -12.49 5.41 -0.29
N ILE A 56 -13.77 5.51 0.03
CA ILE A 56 -14.87 5.20 -0.89
C ILE A 56 -15.84 6.36 -0.91
N LEU A 57 -16.58 6.47 -2.00
CA LEU A 57 -17.55 7.52 -2.19
C LEU A 57 -18.94 6.90 -2.31
N SER A 58 -19.90 7.52 -1.67
CA SER A 58 -21.30 7.10 -1.80
C SER A 58 -21.91 7.80 -3.03
N ALA A 59 -22.41 7.01 -3.96
CA ALA A 59 -23.04 7.51 -5.17
C ALA A 59 -24.41 6.85 -5.31
N GLY A 60 -25.44 7.51 -4.78
CA GLY A 60 -26.78 6.94 -4.71
C GLY A 60 -26.82 5.74 -3.78
N GLU A 61 -27.21 4.59 -4.29
CA GLU A 61 -27.27 3.35 -3.51
C GLU A 61 -25.98 2.54 -3.59
N ARG A 62 -24.96 3.07 -4.27
CA ARG A 62 -23.70 2.37 -4.50
C ARG A 62 -22.56 3.05 -3.78
N PHE A 63 -21.56 2.24 -3.44
CA PHE A 63 -20.27 2.73 -2.98
C PHE A 63 -19.26 2.53 -4.09
N CYS A 64 -18.48 3.56 -4.37
CA CYS A 64 -17.42 3.52 -5.37
C CYS A 64 -16.09 3.72 -4.69
N ILE A 65 -15.12 2.89 -5.00
CA ILE A 65 -13.78 3.04 -4.46
C ILE A 65 -13.19 4.31 -5.07
N ARG A 66 -12.54 5.13 -4.25
CA ARG A 66 -11.84 6.32 -4.72
C ARG A 66 -10.87 5.90 -5.84
N GLU A 67 -10.85 6.65 -6.93
CA GLU A 67 -10.11 6.26 -8.13
C GLU A 67 -8.65 5.93 -7.88
N ASP A 68 -7.97 6.75 -7.06
CA ASP A 68 -6.56 6.53 -6.74
C ASP A 68 -6.33 5.20 -6.04
N LEU A 69 -7.16 4.90 -5.06
CA LEU A 69 -7.08 3.66 -4.31
C LEU A 69 -7.44 2.47 -5.20
N ARG A 70 -8.43 2.63 -6.04
CA ARG A 70 -8.84 1.59 -6.99
C ARG A 70 -7.70 1.22 -7.93
N LYS A 71 -6.98 2.23 -8.45
CA LYS A 71 -5.82 2.00 -9.31
C LYS A 71 -4.73 1.21 -8.60
N ALA A 72 -4.44 1.58 -7.34
CA ALA A 72 -3.46 0.84 -6.55
C ALA A 72 -3.87 -0.62 -6.38
N LEU A 73 -5.12 -0.87 -6.04
CA LEU A 73 -5.64 -2.22 -5.87
C LEU A 73 -5.64 -3.00 -7.18
N GLU A 74 -5.93 -2.35 -8.29
CA GLU A 74 -5.88 -2.99 -9.61
C GLU A 74 -4.46 -3.43 -9.96
N VAL A 75 -3.46 -2.58 -9.71
CA VAL A 75 -2.06 -2.92 -9.94
C VAL A 75 -1.66 -4.13 -9.08
N MET A 76 -2.05 -4.15 -7.81
CA MET A 76 -1.79 -5.28 -6.93
C MET A 76 -2.45 -6.56 -7.40
N SER A 77 -3.62 -6.46 -8.01
CA SER A 77 -4.41 -7.61 -8.43
C SER A 77 -3.91 -8.26 -9.70
N ARG A 78 -3.36 -7.48 -10.61
CA ARG A 78 -2.92 -7.95 -11.93
C ARG A 78 -1.57 -7.35 -12.31
N PRO A 79 -0.52 -7.60 -11.53
CA PRO A 79 0.78 -7.07 -11.87
C PRO A 79 1.39 -7.85 -13.04
N GLU A 80 2.20 -7.19 -13.83
CA GLU A 80 3.04 -7.88 -14.81
C GLU A 80 4.24 -8.54 -14.15
N GLU A 81 4.73 -7.91 -13.08
CA GLU A 81 5.90 -8.34 -12.37
C GLU A 81 5.77 -7.99 -10.90
N THR A 82 6.29 -8.83 -10.03
CA THR A 82 6.34 -8.57 -8.60
C THR A 82 7.75 -8.80 -8.09
N PHE A 83 8.14 -8.04 -7.07
CA PHE A 83 9.39 -8.27 -6.38
C PHE A 83 9.30 -7.73 -4.96
N THR A 84 10.19 -8.20 -4.09
CA THR A 84 10.33 -7.67 -2.75
C THR A 84 11.57 -6.80 -2.70
N TRP A 85 11.52 -5.77 -1.87
CA TRP A 85 12.64 -4.88 -1.64
C TRP A 85 12.68 -4.52 -0.17
N SER A 86 13.86 -4.49 0.39
CA SER A 86 14.05 -4.06 1.76
C SER A 86 15.33 -3.25 1.86
N THR A 87 15.38 -2.37 2.84
CA THR A 87 16.61 -1.66 3.15
C THR A 87 17.57 -2.66 3.81
N LYS A 88 18.86 -2.42 3.70
CA LYS A 88 19.87 -3.39 4.16
C LYS A 88 20.11 -3.38 5.64
N GLU A 89 19.45 -2.53 6.39
CA GLU A 89 19.66 -2.44 7.83
C GLU A 89 18.85 -3.45 8.61
N GLU A 90 19.39 -3.88 9.74
CA GLU A 90 18.67 -4.73 10.66
C GLU A 90 17.42 -4.00 11.16
N GLY A 91 16.30 -4.70 11.15
CA GLY A 91 15.02 -4.09 11.50
C GLY A 91 14.38 -3.28 10.38
N SER A 92 14.95 -3.36 9.17
CA SER A 92 14.42 -2.63 8.03
C SER A 92 13.03 -3.12 7.62
N GLN A 93 12.29 -2.22 7.02
CA GLN A 93 10.97 -2.52 6.48
C GLN A 93 11.08 -3.31 5.18
N GLU A 94 10.27 -4.34 5.05
CA GLU A 94 10.16 -5.09 3.80
C GLU A 94 8.99 -4.55 3.00
N TYR A 95 9.23 -4.31 1.72
CA TYR A 95 8.23 -3.80 0.79
C TYR A 95 7.94 -4.83 -0.28
N PHE A 96 6.68 -5.02 -0.58
CA PHE A 96 6.28 -5.87 -1.70
C PHE A 96 5.81 -4.96 -2.83
N CYS A 97 6.43 -5.10 -4.01
CA CYS A 97 6.23 -4.20 -5.13
C CYS A 97 5.52 -4.91 -6.29
N TYR A 98 4.53 -4.23 -6.86
CA TYR A 98 3.71 -4.74 -7.96
C TYR A 98 3.88 -3.77 -9.14
N VAL A 99 4.34 -4.28 -10.27
CA VAL A 99 4.71 -3.46 -11.42
C VAL A 99 3.79 -3.69 -12.59
N VAL A 100 3.30 -2.61 -13.17
CA VAL A 100 2.62 -2.59 -14.47
C VAL A 100 3.25 -1.48 -15.31
N PRO A 101 2.99 -1.40 -16.62
CA PRO A 101 3.53 -0.29 -17.41
C PRO A 101 3.13 1.05 -16.84
N GLY A 102 4.12 1.85 -16.51
CA GLY A 102 3.94 3.22 -16.02
C GLY A 102 3.60 3.38 -14.55
N GLN A 103 3.35 2.30 -13.82
CA GLN A 103 2.95 2.40 -12.41
C GLN A 103 3.55 1.29 -11.55
N VAL A 104 3.77 1.61 -10.29
CA VAL A 104 4.23 0.64 -9.28
C VAL A 104 3.40 0.84 -8.02
N ALA A 105 2.79 -0.23 -7.55
CA ALA A 105 2.13 -0.23 -6.24
C ALA A 105 3.08 -0.89 -5.24
N VAL A 106 3.10 -0.38 -4.02
CA VAL A 106 3.97 -0.89 -2.96
C VAL A 106 3.13 -1.14 -1.70
N SER A 107 3.23 -2.34 -1.16
CA SER A 107 2.59 -2.65 0.11
C SER A 107 3.62 -2.95 1.17
N GLU A 108 3.34 -2.53 2.40
CA GLU A 108 4.15 -2.85 3.56
C GLU A 108 3.24 -3.05 4.77
N ARG A 109 3.70 -3.86 5.72
CA ARG A 109 2.98 -3.98 6.98
C ARG A 109 3.13 -2.68 7.76
N TYR A 110 1.98 -2.19 8.25
CA TYR A 110 2.00 -0.97 9.04
C TYR A 110 2.32 -1.32 10.49
N TRP A 111 3.52 -0.93 10.92
CA TRP A 111 4.03 -1.34 12.22
C TRP A 111 3.26 -0.74 13.41
N LYS A 112 2.56 0.37 13.19
CA LYS A 112 1.82 1.04 14.27
C LYS A 112 0.49 0.38 14.62
N LYS A 113 0.01 -0.49 13.75
CA LYS A 113 -1.29 -1.12 13.97
C LYS A 113 -1.28 -2.54 13.40
N LYS A 114 -1.71 -3.49 14.24
CA LYS A 114 -1.77 -4.89 13.86
C LYS A 114 -2.75 -5.11 12.70
N ASP A 115 -2.45 -6.08 11.85
CA ASP A 115 -3.30 -6.50 10.73
C ASP A 115 -3.68 -5.35 9.81
N THR A 116 -2.71 -4.50 9.54
CA THR A 116 -2.88 -3.29 8.74
C THR A 116 -1.73 -3.17 7.76
N LEU A 117 -2.05 -2.74 6.55
CA LEU A 117 -1.06 -2.48 5.51
C LEU A 117 -1.03 -1.01 5.18
N LYS A 118 0.13 -0.55 4.77
CA LYS A 118 0.26 0.74 4.11
C LYS A 118 0.49 0.46 2.62
N LEU A 119 -0.35 1.05 1.80
CA LEU A 119 -0.32 0.87 0.36
C LEU A 119 0.02 2.20 -0.30
N ARG A 120 0.98 2.18 -1.22
CA ARG A 120 1.37 3.36 -2.00
C ARG A 120 1.24 3.07 -3.47
N LEU A 121 0.96 4.11 -4.23
CA LEU A 121 0.95 4.02 -5.70
C LEU A 121 1.86 5.11 -6.25
N PHE A 122 2.76 4.71 -7.12
CA PHE A 122 3.71 5.60 -7.76
C PHE A 122 3.63 5.50 -9.29
N THR A 123 4.05 6.55 -9.97
CA THR A 123 4.52 6.41 -11.34
C THR A 123 5.85 5.67 -11.29
N THR A 124 6.29 5.09 -12.39
CA THR A 124 7.57 4.39 -12.45
C THR A 124 8.71 5.32 -11.99
N ALA A 125 8.74 6.55 -12.50
CA ALA A 125 9.76 7.53 -12.11
C ALA A 125 9.65 7.91 -10.62
N GLY A 126 8.42 8.06 -10.13
CA GLY A 126 8.18 8.37 -8.72
C GLY A 126 8.65 7.26 -7.79
N PHE A 127 8.45 6.01 -8.20
CA PHE A 127 8.92 4.86 -7.44
C PHE A 127 10.45 4.84 -7.34
N GLU A 128 11.14 5.05 -8.45
CA GLU A 128 12.60 5.08 -8.45
C GLU A 128 13.13 6.19 -7.55
N ALA A 129 12.53 7.37 -7.61
CA ALA A 129 12.91 8.50 -6.77
C ALA A 129 12.68 8.19 -5.28
N TRP A 130 11.55 7.60 -4.96
CA TRP A 130 11.22 7.21 -3.59
C TRP A 130 12.21 6.17 -3.06
N LYS A 131 12.52 5.17 -3.87
CA LYS A 131 13.45 4.10 -3.51
C LYS A 131 14.86 4.64 -3.26
N GLU A 132 15.34 5.52 -4.14
CA GLU A 132 16.64 6.18 -3.96
C GLU A 132 16.66 6.99 -2.69
N GLN A 133 15.61 7.75 -2.42
CA GLN A 133 15.52 8.55 -1.21
C GLN A 133 15.55 7.69 0.05
N ALA A 134 14.84 6.57 0.04
CA ALA A 134 14.84 5.65 1.17
C ALA A 134 16.22 5.04 1.41
N GLU A 135 16.93 4.69 0.35
CA GLU A 135 18.30 4.19 0.45
C GLU A 135 19.26 5.27 0.93
N ASP A 136 19.13 6.49 0.41
CA ASP A 136 19.97 7.62 0.82
C ASP A 136 19.71 8.01 2.26
N ASP A 137 18.48 8.00 2.72
CA ASP A 137 18.13 8.29 4.11
C ASP A 137 18.81 7.29 5.05
N ASN A 138 18.81 6.02 4.69
CA ASN A 138 19.52 5.01 5.46
C ASN A 138 21.02 5.23 5.48
N ARG A 139 21.59 5.55 4.33
CA ARG A 139 23.01 5.88 4.22
C ARG A 139 23.34 7.17 4.96
N GLY A 140 22.47 8.14 4.86
CA GLY A 140 22.61 9.41 5.54
C GLY A 140 22.66 9.24 7.05
N ASP A 141 21.80 8.40 7.59
CA ASP A 141 21.78 8.08 9.01
C ASP A 141 23.09 7.42 9.42
N ARG A 142 23.59 6.47 8.63
CA ARG A 142 24.88 5.83 8.90
C ARG A 142 26.02 6.83 8.75
N GLY A 143 25.98 7.60 7.68
CA GLY A 143 27.01 8.61 7.41
C GLY A 143 27.10 9.63 8.52
N SER A 144 25.95 10.08 9.00
CA SER A 144 25.86 11.01 10.10
C SER A 144 26.44 10.40 11.38
N HIS A 145 26.09 9.15 11.64
CA HIS A 145 26.60 8.43 12.80
C HIS A 145 28.09 8.19 12.71
N ASP A 146 28.55 7.77 11.55
CA ASP A 146 29.99 7.59 11.30
C ASP A 146 30.75 8.91 11.42
N GLY A 147 30.13 10.00 10.95
CA GLY A 147 30.68 11.33 11.08
C GLY A 147 30.86 11.76 12.54
N GLU A 148 29.94 11.35 13.39
CA GLU A 148 30.06 11.59 14.83
C GLU A 148 31.19 10.78 15.46
N ALA A 149 31.40 9.59 14.93
CA ALA A 149 32.47 8.71 15.42
C ALA A 149 33.85 9.19 15.03
N VAL A 150 33.92 10.01 14.02
CA VAL A 150 35.16 10.62 13.56
C VAL A 150 35.41 11.92 14.32
#